data_cf17aee75a7e423aafda4f37e3d5ee12
#
_entry.id   cf17aee75a7e423aafda4f37e3d5ee12
#
_cell.length_a   1.000
_cell.length_b   1.000
_cell.length_c   1.000
_cell.angle_alpha   90.00
_cell.angle_beta   90.00
_cell.angle_gamma   90.00
#
_symmetry.space_group_name_H-M   'P 1'
#
loop_
_entity.id
_entity.type
_entity.pdbx_description
1 polymer ?
#
loop_
_entity_poly.entity_id
_entity_poly.type
_entity_poly.pdbx_seq_one_letter_code
_entity_poly.pdbx_strand_id
1 'polypeptide(L)'
;MITNVTDISKYYLEEVLAKGKQFPKGVWNCNEKYDNAKEVTKTLIEKVLKWSDEDIKNKLSKNTFRKNSLGGMLVILFNDNSYFAIENAYPGKFKPWELTSVPQKIWNVETAREATIKLIEEKLKWSDDDIKEKLSANIFKKNSLGGMLAVLFNDSPYRAIENAYPGKFKPWELPSVPQKFWNLETAKEATIWLIEEKLKWSDEDVKQKLSRKIFRENSLNGMLDYLFNNSPYRAIENAYPGKFKPWELPSVPKKIWNVETAREATIWLIEEKLKWSDEDVKEKLTLNTFKENSLMSMLNYLFNIDPHQPVEMHLKINSKDLTLIFNNNNLIIK
;
A
#
# COMPACT_ATOMS: atom_id res chain seq x y z
N MET A 1 46.47 16.02 -37.39
CA MET A 1 45.89 14.69 -37.70
C MET A 1 44.43 14.92 -38.04
N ILE A 2 44.04 14.57 -39.27
CA ILE A 2 42.78 14.95 -39.92
C ILE A 2 41.62 14.20 -39.21
N THR A 3 40.84 14.93 -38.47
CA THR A 3 39.62 14.42 -37.82
C THR A 3 38.33 14.87 -38.55
N ASN A 4 38.48 15.48 -39.76
CA ASN A 4 37.33 15.88 -40.57
C ASN A 4 36.97 14.76 -41.55
N VAL A 5 36.10 13.87 -41.12
CA VAL A 5 35.31 13.08 -42.05
C VAL A 5 34.21 14.00 -42.55
N THR A 6 34.34 14.51 -43.78
CA THR A 6 33.44 15.50 -44.39
C THR A 6 31.97 15.01 -44.46
N ASP A 7 31.73 13.70 -44.35
CA ASP A 7 30.42 13.07 -44.25
C ASP A 7 30.55 11.80 -43.40
N ILE A 8 30.32 11.94 -42.10
CA ILE A 8 30.39 10.83 -41.12
C ILE A 8 29.34 9.76 -41.41
N SER A 9 28.17 10.15 -41.92
CA SER A 9 27.09 9.23 -42.25
C SER A 9 27.45 8.33 -43.42
N LYS A 10 28.09 8.90 -44.46
CA LYS A 10 28.58 8.16 -45.61
C LYS A 10 29.72 7.21 -45.22
N TYR A 11 30.66 7.70 -44.41
CA TYR A 11 31.76 6.86 -43.90
C TYR A 11 31.21 5.68 -43.07
N TYR A 12 30.20 5.92 -42.23
CA TYR A 12 29.56 4.87 -41.45
C TYR A 12 28.95 3.77 -42.34
N LEU A 13 28.23 4.14 -43.39
CA LEU A 13 27.57 3.17 -44.27
C LEU A 13 28.60 2.42 -45.17
N GLU A 14 29.51 3.15 -45.84
CA GLU A 14 30.38 2.59 -46.86
C GLU A 14 31.66 1.95 -46.31
N GLU A 15 32.20 2.45 -45.22
CA GLU A 15 33.45 1.96 -44.67
C GLU A 15 33.27 1.11 -43.40
N VAL A 16 32.43 1.53 -42.51
CA VAL A 16 32.23 0.80 -41.22
C VAL A 16 31.32 -0.40 -41.43
N LEU A 17 30.11 -0.19 -41.90
CA LEU A 17 29.13 -1.27 -42.05
C LEU A 17 29.41 -2.18 -43.24
N ALA A 18 29.75 -1.62 -44.40
CA ALA A 18 29.97 -2.41 -45.61
C ALA A 18 31.32 -3.14 -45.63
N LYS A 19 32.38 -2.53 -45.07
CA LYS A 19 33.78 -3.08 -45.17
C LYS A 19 34.35 -3.49 -43.80
N GLY A 20 33.60 -3.34 -42.71
CA GLY A 20 34.06 -3.72 -41.36
C GLY A 20 35.17 -2.85 -40.77
N LYS A 21 35.43 -1.65 -41.35
CA LYS A 21 36.46 -0.75 -40.84
C LYS A 21 36.04 -0.11 -39.52
N GLN A 22 37.04 0.32 -38.77
CA GLN A 22 36.80 1.11 -37.55
C GLN A 22 36.65 2.60 -37.91
N PHE A 23 35.96 3.33 -37.04
CA PHE A 23 35.97 4.79 -37.13
C PHE A 23 37.39 5.36 -36.94
N PRO A 24 37.72 6.49 -37.57
CA PRO A 24 39.01 7.16 -37.39
C PRO A 24 39.27 7.47 -35.91
N LYS A 25 40.54 7.35 -35.49
CA LYS A 25 40.97 7.73 -34.15
C LYS A 25 40.59 9.17 -33.85
N GLY A 26 39.98 9.42 -32.70
CA GLY A 26 39.63 10.76 -32.24
C GLY A 26 38.25 11.26 -32.68
N VAL A 27 37.50 10.54 -33.52
CA VAL A 27 36.15 10.97 -33.98
C VAL A 27 35.16 11.17 -32.82
N TRP A 28 35.36 10.44 -31.74
CA TRP A 28 34.55 10.57 -30.50
C TRP A 28 35.21 11.45 -29.44
N ASN A 29 36.31 12.17 -29.77
CA ASN A 29 37.02 13.06 -28.85
C ASN A 29 37.28 14.45 -29.46
N CYS A 30 36.76 14.74 -30.66
CA CYS A 30 36.83 16.07 -31.30
C CYS A 30 35.75 17.01 -30.77
N ASN A 31 35.77 18.27 -31.19
CA ASN A 31 34.78 19.26 -30.84
C ASN A 31 33.38 18.87 -31.31
N GLU A 32 33.29 18.28 -32.49
CA GLU A 32 32.03 17.87 -33.14
C GLU A 32 31.55 16.47 -32.72
N LYS A 33 32.09 15.88 -31.67
CA LYS A 33 31.80 14.49 -31.26
C LYS A 33 30.33 14.18 -31.06
N TYR A 34 29.54 15.11 -30.50
CA TYR A 34 28.11 14.93 -30.33
C TYR A 34 27.31 15.11 -31.62
N ASP A 35 27.75 15.99 -32.51
CA ASP A 35 27.16 16.12 -33.86
C ASP A 35 27.44 14.88 -34.71
N ASN A 36 28.67 14.38 -34.69
CA ASN A 36 29.01 13.09 -35.29
C ASN A 36 28.15 11.94 -34.76
N ALA A 37 28.00 11.85 -33.45
CA ALA A 37 27.17 10.84 -32.81
C ALA A 37 25.69 10.96 -33.19
N LYS A 38 25.18 12.20 -33.29
CA LYS A 38 23.83 12.49 -33.73
C LYS A 38 23.59 11.98 -35.16
N GLU A 39 24.50 12.33 -36.09
CA GLU A 39 24.39 11.96 -37.51
C GLU A 39 24.46 10.43 -37.71
N VAL A 40 25.40 9.73 -37.08
CA VAL A 40 25.48 8.26 -37.21
C VAL A 40 24.32 7.54 -36.51
N THR A 41 23.81 8.10 -35.43
CA THR A 41 22.62 7.53 -34.73
C THR A 41 21.38 7.67 -35.61
N LYS A 42 21.15 8.83 -36.20
CA LYS A 42 20.08 9.02 -37.19
C LYS A 42 20.22 8.08 -38.37
N THR A 43 21.44 7.99 -38.96
CA THR A 43 21.73 7.09 -40.06
C THR A 43 21.43 5.63 -39.68
N LEU A 44 21.82 5.19 -38.50
CA LEU A 44 21.47 3.85 -37.99
C LEU A 44 19.96 3.64 -37.96
N ILE A 45 19.22 4.54 -37.32
CA ILE A 45 17.78 4.39 -37.11
C ILE A 45 16.99 4.48 -38.42
N GLU A 46 17.27 5.53 -39.23
CA GLU A 46 16.46 5.89 -40.40
C GLU A 46 16.83 5.10 -41.65
N LYS A 47 18.14 4.88 -41.89
CA LYS A 47 18.63 4.27 -43.14
C LYS A 47 18.94 2.78 -42.99
N VAL A 48 19.58 2.38 -41.89
CA VAL A 48 19.99 0.98 -41.66
C VAL A 48 18.86 0.13 -41.13
N LEU A 49 18.28 0.55 -39.99
CA LEU A 49 17.23 -0.22 -39.32
C LEU A 49 15.81 0.11 -39.84
N LYS A 50 15.65 1.30 -40.42
CA LYS A 50 14.36 1.83 -40.93
C LYS A 50 13.26 1.73 -39.86
N TRP A 51 13.62 2.11 -38.62
CA TRP A 51 12.74 2.02 -37.50
C TRP A 51 11.76 3.18 -37.43
N SER A 52 10.50 2.86 -37.11
CA SER A 52 9.50 3.81 -36.66
C SER A 52 9.77 4.26 -35.22
N ASP A 53 9.07 5.30 -34.77
CA ASP A 53 9.14 5.74 -33.39
C ASP A 53 8.73 4.62 -32.41
N GLU A 54 7.74 3.82 -32.79
CA GLU A 54 7.29 2.68 -31.99
C GLU A 54 8.34 1.55 -31.92
N ASP A 55 9.08 1.34 -33.03
CA ASP A 55 10.22 0.41 -33.04
C ASP A 55 11.32 0.88 -32.09
N ILE A 56 11.62 2.18 -32.07
CA ILE A 56 12.59 2.76 -31.14
C ILE A 56 12.16 2.49 -29.70
N LYS A 57 10.91 2.77 -29.37
CA LYS A 57 10.38 2.54 -28.01
C LYS A 57 10.50 1.09 -27.55
N ASN A 58 10.20 0.16 -28.43
CA ASN A 58 10.10 -1.25 -28.10
C ASN A 58 11.41 -2.06 -28.27
N LYS A 59 12.31 -1.63 -29.16
CA LYS A 59 13.47 -2.44 -29.57
C LYS A 59 14.83 -1.82 -29.21
N LEU A 60 14.87 -0.51 -28.89
CA LEU A 60 16.11 0.16 -28.62
C LEU A 60 16.81 -0.37 -27.38
N SER A 61 18.07 -0.75 -27.54
CA SER A 61 18.93 -1.22 -26.47
C SER A 61 20.39 -0.91 -26.78
N LYS A 62 21.27 -1.05 -25.79
CA LYS A 62 22.71 -0.95 -26.04
C LYS A 62 23.23 -1.97 -27.04
N ASN A 63 22.59 -3.14 -27.12
CA ASN A 63 22.94 -4.14 -28.13
C ASN A 63 22.62 -3.70 -29.54
N THR A 64 21.63 -2.84 -29.76
CA THR A 64 21.35 -2.22 -31.06
C THR A 64 22.56 -1.46 -31.55
N PHE A 65 23.19 -0.63 -30.74
CA PHE A 65 24.39 0.11 -31.08
C PHE A 65 25.62 -0.81 -31.27
N ARG A 66 25.80 -1.77 -30.36
CA ARG A 66 26.95 -2.70 -30.43
C ARG A 66 26.94 -3.57 -31.68
N LYS A 67 25.79 -4.13 -32.06
CA LYS A 67 25.61 -4.96 -33.24
C LYS A 67 25.84 -4.17 -34.54
N ASN A 68 25.71 -2.86 -34.49
CA ASN A 68 25.90 -1.97 -35.62
C ASN A 68 27.20 -1.12 -35.53
N SER A 69 28.22 -1.64 -34.86
CA SER A 69 29.58 -1.04 -34.77
C SER A 69 29.64 0.32 -34.06
N LEU A 70 28.60 0.72 -33.33
CA LEU A 70 28.53 1.98 -32.55
C LEU A 70 28.76 1.80 -31.05
N GLY A 71 29.19 0.61 -30.59
CA GLY A 71 29.44 0.34 -29.18
C GLY A 71 30.49 1.25 -28.54
N GLY A 72 31.57 1.55 -29.27
CA GLY A 72 32.62 2.49 -28.83
C GLY A 72 32.10 3.91 -28.61
N MET A 73 31.29 4.42 -29.52
CA MET A 73 30.61 5.72 -29.41
C MET A 73 29.72 5.74 -28.14
N LEU A 74 28.92 4.67 -27.96
CA LEU A 74 27.99 4.57 -26.83
C LEU A 74 28.72 4.61 -25.48
N VAL A 75 29.85 3.90 -25.38
CA VAL A 75 30.65 3.86 -24.13
C VAL A 75 31.30 5.23 -23.86
N ILE A 76 31.98 5.82 -24.91
CA ILE A 76 32.78 7.03 -24.73
C ILE A 76 31.90 8.26 -24.44
N LEU A 77 30.81 8.43 -25.19
CA LEU A 77 29.98 9.64 -25.10
C LEU A 77 28.77 9.53 -24.20
N PHE A 78 28.22 8.34 -24.05
CA PHE A 78 26.90 8.14 -23.43
C PHE A 78 26.89 7.14 -22.28
N ASN A 79 28.07 6.84 -21.69
CA ASN A 79 28.17 5.90 -20.56
C ASN A 79 27.49 4.55 -20.80
N ASP A 80 27.65 3.98 -22.00
CA ASP A 80 27.01 2.72 -22.42
C ASP A 80 25.46 2.74 -22.31
N ASN A 81 24.82 3.90 -22.49
CA ASN A 81 23.39 4.08 -22.38
C ASN A 81 22.75 4.53 -23.71
N SER A 82 21.81 3.71 -24.19
CA SER A 82 21.12 3.96 -25.47
C SER A 82 20.15 5.15 -25.41
N TYR A 83 19.58 5.47 -24.26
CA TYR A 83 18.70 6.63 -24.10
C TYR A 83 19.44 7.93 -24.44
N PHE A 84 20.63 8.15 -23.86
CA PHE A 84 21.38 9.39 -24.12
C PHE A 84 21.82 9.54 -25.57
N ALA A 85 22.08 8.44 -26.26
CA ALA A 85 22.39 8.49 -27.67
C ALA A 85 21.18 8.88 -28.54
N ILE A 86 19.99 8.35 -28.20
CA ILE A 86 18.73 8.72 -28.85
C ILE A 86 18.32 10.14 -28.50
N GLU A 87 18.46 10.56 -27.25
CA GLU A 87 18.17 11.94 -26.81
C GLU A 87 19.08 12.95 -27.55
N ASN A 88 20.35 12.61 -27.73
CA ASN A 88 21.28 13.43 -28.54
C ASN A 88 20.86 13.51 -30.03
N ALA A 89 20.31 12.42 -30.58
CA ALA A 89 19.88 12.37 -31.99
C ALA A 89 18.52 13.06 -32.22
N TYR A 90 17.60 12.90 -31.28
CA TYR A 90 16.23 13.38 -31.34
C TYR A 90 15.82 14.07 -30.02
N PRO A 91 16.37 15.28 -29.76
CA PRO A 91 16.15 15.96 -28.46
C PRO A 91 14.71 16.17 -28.14
N GLY A 92 14.29 15.72 -26.94
CA GLY A 92 12.92 15.88 -26.40
C GLY A 92 11.85 15.02 -27.06
N LYS A 93 12.19 14.22 -28.08
CA LYS A 93 11.22 13.41 -28.83
C LYS A 93 10.75 12.19 -28.06
N PHE A 94 11.64 11.54 -27.32
CA PHE A 94 11.34 10.34 -26.57
C PHE A 94 11.52 10.58 -25.08
N LYS A 95 10.49 10.31 -24.32
CA LYS A 95 10.62 10.34 -22.87
C LYS A 95 11.36 9.09 -22.39
N PRO A 96 12.20 9.18 -21.35
CA PRO A 96 13.02 8.05 -20.88
C PRO A 96 12.24 6.79 -20.59
N TRP A 97 11.10 6.95 -19.94
CA TRP A 97 10.22 5.84 -19.53
C TRP A 97 9.43 5.19 -20.68
N GLU A 98 9.48 5.77 -21.88
CA GLU A 98 8.93 5.16 -23.08
C GLU A 98 9.84 4.09 -23.66
N LEU A 99 11.11 4.06 -23.24
CA LEU A 99 12.12 3.15 -23.77
C LEU A 99 12.32 1.92 -22.86
N THR A 100 12.80 0.83 -23.47
CA THR A 100 13.05 -0.43 -22.74
C THR A 100 14.17 -0.35 -21.71
N SER A 101 15.07 0.63 -21.81
CA SER A 101 16.23 0.80 -20.93
C SER A 101 16.33 2.23 -20.43
N VAL A 102 15.91 2.47 -19.20
CA VAL A 102 15.88 3.79 -18.57
C VAL A 102 17.10 3.95 -17.64
N PRO A 103 17.90 5.02 -17.77
CA PRO A 103 18.98 5.30 -16.83
C PRO A 103 18.45 5.63 -15.44
N GLN A 104 19.02 5.05 -14.39
CA GLN A 104 18.60 5.34 -13.01
C GLN A 104 18.74 6.84 -12.63
N LYS A 105 19.80 7.50 -13.16
CA LYS A 105 20.11 8.91 -12.88
C LYS A 105 19.06 9.92 -13.36
N ILE A 106 18.13 9.49 -14.20
CA ILE A 106 17.09 10.38 -14.74
C ILE A 106 15.92 10.55 -13.79
N TRP A 107 15.77 9.65 -12.85
CA TRP A 107 14.65 9.66 -11.94
C TRP A 107 14.80 10.73 -10.85
N ASN A 108 13.90 11.66 -10.87
CA ASN A 108 13.61 12.61 -9.80
C ASN A 108 12.09 12.64 -9.57
N VAL A 109 11.65 13.43 -8.61
CA VAL A 109 10.23 13.50 -8.20
C VAL A 109 9.33 13.95 -9.36
N GLU A 110 9.80 14.90 -10.18
CA GLU A 110 9.04 15.43 -11.30
C GLU A 110 8.91 14.42 -12.46
N THR A 111 10.05 13.85 -12.91
CA THR A 111 10.01 12.82 -13.96
C THR A 111 9.23 11.58 -13.54
N ALA A 112 9.27 11.22 -12.27
CA ALA A 112 8.48 10.13 -11.73
C ALA A 112 6.98 10.44 -11.72
N ARG A 113 6.61 11.70 -11.42
CA ARG A 113 5.24 12.17 -11.49
C ARG A 113 4.68 12.05 -12.91
N GLU A 114 5.38 12.62 -13.89
CA GLU A 114 4.97 12.55 -15.29
C GLU A 114 4.84 11.10 -15.78
N ALA A 115 5.82 10.26 -15.47
CA ALA A 115 5.80 8.85 -15.87
C ALA A 115 4.64 8.07 -15.24
N THR A 116 4.30 8.37 -13.99
CA THR A 116 3.19 7.73 -13.29
C THR A 116 1.85 8.17 -13.87
N ILE A 117 1.65 9.48 -14.10
CA ILE A 117 0.43 10.00 -14.72
C ILE A 117 0.24 9.37 -16.11
N LYS A 118 1.28 9.36 -16.94
CA LYS A 118 1.22 8.77 -18.27
C LYS A 118 0.92 7.26 -18.24
N LEU A 119 1.50 6.54 -17.28
CA LEU A 119 1.17 5.13 -17.08
C LEU A 119 -0.33 4.94 -16.79
N ILE A 120 -0.86 5.70 -15.84
CA ILE A 120 -2.23 5.54 -15.36
C ILE A 120 -3.25 6.01 -16.41
N GLU A 121 -3.09 7.24 -16.92
CA GLU A 121 -4.10 7.90 -17.75
C GLU A 121 -4.03 7.50 -19.24
N GLU A 122 -2.82 7.44 -19.80
CA GLU A 122 -2.68 7.19 -21.24
C GLU A 122 -2.55 5.69 -21.56
N LYS A 123 -1.70 4.96 -20.82
CA LYS A 123 -1.39 3.57 -21.15
C LYS A 123 -2.40 2.59 -20.58
N LEU A 124 -2.72 2.70 -19.30
CA LEU A 124 -3.66 1.80 -18.62
C LEU A 124 -5.09 2.30 -18.72
N LYS A 125 -5.29 3.60 -18.89
CA LYS A 125 -6.60 4.26 -18.93
C LYS A 125 -7.45 3.92 -17.71
N TRP A 126 -6.80 3.93 -16.54
CA TRP A 126 -7.43 3.56 -15.29
C TRP A 126 -8.29 4.69 -14.72
N SER A 127 -9.46 4.32 -14.23
CA SER A 127 -10.27 5.14 -13.35
C SER A 127 -9.70 5.16 -11.93
N ASP A 128 -10.24 6.02 -11.08
CA ASP A 128 -9.88 6.07 -9.66
C ASP A 128 -10.18 4.74 -8.95
N ASP A 129 -11.27 4.07 -9.32
CA ASP A 129 -11.61 2.76 -8.77
C ASP A 129 -10.64 1.67 -9.24
N ASP A 130 -10.18 1.73 -10.49
CA ASP A 130 -9.14 0.82 -10.99
C ASP A 130 -7.83 0.98 -10.20
N ILE A 131 -7.45 2.22 -9.86
CA ILE A 131 -6.27 2.49 -9.02
C ILE A 131 -6.45 1.85 -7.65
N LYS A 132 -7.62 2.02 -7.02
CA LYS A 132 -7.94 1.45 -5.70
C LYS A 132 -7.94 -0.08 -5.68
N GLU A 133 -8.30 -0.72 -6.78
CA GLU A 133 -8.38 -2.18 -6.85
C GLU A 133 -7.09 -2.85 -7.35
N LYS A 134 -6.44 -2.26 -8.37
CA LYS A 134 -5.43 -2.94 -9.20
C LYS A 134 -4.01 -2.48 -8.95
N LEU A 135 -3.81 -1.40 -8.18
CA LEU A 135 -2.48 -0.85 -7.94
C LEU A 135 -1.55 -1.87 -7.30
N SER A 136 -0.38 -2.08 -7.89
CA SER A 136 0.65 -2.97 -7.35
C SER A 136 2.03 -2.62 -7.88
N ALA A 137 3.10 -3.02 -7.18
CA ALA A 137 4.48 -2.86 -7.65
C ALA A 137 4.72 -3.58 -8.99
N ASN A 138 4.01 -4.67 -9.24
CA ASN A 138 4.11 -5.43 -10.47
C ASN A 138 3.64 -4.64 -11.71
N ILE A 139 2.64 -3.78 -11.56
CA ILE A 139 2.18 -2.88 -12.63
C ILE A 139 3.33 -1.96 -13.07
N PHE A 140 4.01 -1.33 -12.13
CA PHE A 140 5.17 -0.49 -12.43
C PHE A 140 6.31 -1.29 -13.08
N LYS A 141 6.62 -2.48 -12.56
CA LYS A 141 7.68 -3.36 -13.11
C LYS A 141 7.39 -3.80 -14.53
N LYS A 142 6.16 -4.23 -14.83
CA LYS A 142 5.71 -4.62 -16.17
C LYS A 142 5.75 -3.47 -17.19
N ASN A 143 5.69 -2.23 -16.71
CA ASN A 143 5.71 -1.04 -17.53
C ASN A 143 7.07 -0.30 -17.50
N SER A 144 8.17 -0.99 -17.20
CA SER A 144 9.53 -0.47 -17.16
C SER A 144 9.79 0.64 -16.12
N LEU A 145 8.86 0.83 -15.16
CA LEU A 145 8.98 1.82 -14.08
C LEU A 145 9.44 1.20 -12.74
N GLY A 146 9.84 -0.07 -12.73
CA GLY A 146 10.33 -0.74 -11.52
C GLY A 146 11.57 -0.07 -10.91
N GLY A 147 12.50 0.40 -11.74
CA GLY A 147 13.69 1.14 -11.29
C GLY A 147 13.35 2.48 -10.63
N MET A 148 12.38 3.22 -11.16
CA MET A 148 11.83 4.43 -10.56
C MET A 148 11.22 4.14 -9.18
N LEU A 149 10.38 3.10 -9.13
CA LEU A 149 9.69 2.72 -7.90
C LEU A 149 10.67 2.37 -6.79
N ALA A 150 11.72 1.61 -7.12
CA ALA A 150 12.76 1.21 -6.16
C ALA A 150 13.58 2.40 -5.66
N VAL A 151 14.08 3.25 -6.58
CA VAL A 151 15.02 4.32 -6.25
C VAL A 151 14.36 5.47 -5.48
N LEU A 152 13.15 5.89 -5.89
CA LEU A 152 12.50 7.06 -5.31
C LEU A 152 11.47 6.72 -4.24
N PHE A 153 10.82 5.58 -4.35
CA PHE A 153 9.65 5.27 -3.54
C PHE A 153 9.77 4.01 -2.68
N ASN A 154 10.99 3.44 -2.56
CA ASN A 154 11.24 2.20 -1.80
C ASN A 154 10.25 1.08 -2.16
N ASP A 155 10.06 0.81 -3.45
CA ASP A 155 9.12 -0.17 -4.00
C ASP A 155 7.65 0.04 -3.58
N SER A 156 7.27 1.25 -3.15
CA SER A 156 5.90 1.58 -2.72
C SER A 156 5.07 2.18 -3.85
N PRO A 157 4.09 1.47 -4.42
CA PRO A 157 3.14 2.00 -5.39
C PRO A 157 2.32 3.17 -4.84
N TYR A 158 1.93 3.09 -3.55
CA TYR A 158 1.25 4.18 -2.87
C TYR A 158 2.01 5.50 -2.99
N ARG A 159 3.32 5.50 -2.67
CA ARG A 159 4.13 6.73 -2.73
C ARG A 159 4.25 7.29 -4.16
N ALA A 160 4.30 6.43 -5.16
CA ALA A 160 4.31 6.86 -6.55
C ALA A 160 2.99 7.51 -6.97
N ILE A 161 1.84 6.94 -6.54
CA ILE A 161 0.51 7.53 -6.76
C ILE A 161 0.35 8.83 -5.97
N GLU A 162 0.77 8.89 -4.71
CA GLU A 162 0.73 10.12 -3.92
C GLU A 162 1.58 11.24 -4.53
N ASN A 163 2.74 10.91 -5.10
CA ASN A 163 3.57 11.87 -5.83
C ASN A 163 2.87 12.34 -7.14
N ALA A 164 2.14 11.47 -7.82
CA ALA A 164 1.43 11.82 -9.06
C ALA A 164 0.15 12.62 -8.81
N TYR A 165 -0.59 12.24 -7.79
CA TYR A 165 -1.90 12.78 -7.43
C TYR A 165 -1.95 13.15 -5.94
N PRO A 166 -1.25 14.23 -5.51
CA PRO A 166 -1.14 14.59 -4.10
C PRO A 166 -2.50 14.81 -3.44
N GLY A 167 -2.78 14.13 -2.34
CA GLY A 167 -4.00 14.26 -1.55
C GLY A 167 -5.28 13.71 -2.21
N LYS A 168 -5.18 13.11 -3.41
CA LYS A 168 -6.36 12.59 -4.11
C LYS A 168 -6.90 11.31 -3.50
N PHE A 169 -6.02 10.44 -3.00
CA PHE A 169 -6.39 9.15 -2.43
C PHE A 169 -5.99 9.09 -0.96
N LYS A 170 -6.90 8.65 -0.13
CA LYS A 170 -6.54 8.31 1.25
C LYS A 170 -5.64 7.06 1.21
N PRO A 171 -4.55 7.01 2.01
CA PRO A 171 -3.59 5.90 1.95
C PRO A 171 -4.24 4.52 2.08
N TRP A 172 -5.20 4.39 2.98
CA TRP A 172 -5.92 3.14 3.24
C TRP A 172 -6.94 2.74 2.17
N GLU A 173 -7.25 3.63 1.22
CA GLU A 173 -8.05 3.26 0.04
C GLU A 173 -7.25 2.48 -0.99
N LEU A 174 -5.90 2.51 -0.90
CA LEU A 174 -5.02 1.89 -1.87
C LEU A 174 -4.47 0.54 -1.37
N PRO A 175 -4.28 -0.44 -2.26
CA PRO A 175 -3.61 -1.68 -1.91
C PRO A 175 -2.15 -1.43 -1.49
N SER A 176 -1.66 -2.16 -0.50
CA SER A 176 -0.24 -2.14 -0.14
C SER A 176 0.27 -0.83 0.47
N VAL A 177 -0.43 -0.31 1.46
CA VAL A 177 0.08 0.78 2.30
C VAL A 177 1.31 0.30 3.08
N PRO A 178 2.43 1.05 3.07
CA PRO A 178 3.62 0.66 3.84
C PRO A 178 3.33 0.56 5.33
N GLN A 179 3.82 -0.50 5.98
CA GLN A 179 3.59 -0.72 7.41
C GLN A 179 3.99 0.48 8.29
N LYS A 180 5.10 1.15 7.96
CA LYS A 180 5.57 2.36 8.66
C LYS A 180 4.67 3.59 8.54
N PHE A 181 3.66 3.54 7.68
CA PHE A 181 2.65 4.58 7.59
C PHE A 181 1.73 4.60 8.81
N TRP A 182 1.48 3.41 9.38
CA TRP A 182 0.52 3.25 10.46
C TRP A 182 1.05 3.74 11.80
N ASN A 183 0.35 4.69 12.39
CA ASN A 183 0.45 5.15 13.77
C ASN A 183 -0.97 5.30 14.33
N LEU A 184 -1.12 5.65 15.62
CA LEU A 184 -2.44 5.75 16.25
C LEU A 184 -3.33 6.81 15.60
N GLU A 185 -2.78 7.92 15.12
CA GLU A 185 -3.55 8.98 14.46
C GLU A 185 -4.07 8.53 13.08
N THR A 186 -3.19 8.03 12.21
CA THR A 186 -3.60 7.52 10.89
C THR A 186 -4.55 6.32 11.00
N ALA A 187 -4.40 5.49 12.04
CA ALA A 187 -5.31 4.39 12.32
C ALA A 187 -6.68 4.87 12.81
N LYS A 188 -6.72 5.96 13.60
CA LYS A 188 -7.95 6.62 14.00
C LYS A 188 -8.72 7.13 12.78
N GLU A 189 -8.05 7.92 11.92
CA GLU A 189 -8.66 8.44 10.70
C GLU A 189 -9.18 7.32 9.79
N ALA A 190 -8.39 6.26 9.58
CA ALA A 190 -8.78 5.13 8.75
C ALA A 190 -9.98 4.36 9.34
N THR A 191 -10.05 4.23 10.66
CA THR A 191 -11.17 3.56 11.34
C THR A 191 -12.45 4.41 11.24
N ILE A 192 -12.34 5.74 11.45
CA ILE A 192 -13.48 6.66 11.29
C ILE A 192 -13.98 6.61 9.85
N TRP A 193 -13.08 6.75 8.87
CA TRP A 193 -13.45 6.61 7.44
C TRP A 193 -14.15 5.28 7.13
N LEU A 194 -13.64 4.17 7.67
CA LEU A 194 -14.26 2.86 7.47
C LEU A 194 -15.71 2.84 7.97
N ILE A 195 -15.93 3.31 9.19
CA ILE A 195 -17.24 3.24 9.86
C ILE A 195 -18.21 4.26 9.27
N GLU A 196 -17.81 5.54 9.17
CA GLU A 196 -18.71 6.63 8.84
C GLU A 196 -18.88 6.87 7.34
N GLU A 197 -17.76 6.86 6.58
CA GLU A 197 -17.79 7.20 5.16
C GLU A 197 -18.06 5.98 4.27
N LYS A 198 -17.35 4.87 4.52
CA LYS A 198 -17.41 3.70 3.63
C LYS A 198 -18.58 2.78 3.96
N LEU A 199 -18.74 2.39 5.21
CA LEU A 199 -19.81 1.48 5.65
C LEU A 199 -21.09 2.21 6.02
N LYS A 200 -20.99 3.50 6.38
CA LYS A 200 -22.10 4.33 6.86
C LYS A 200 -22.86 3.67 8.02
N TRP A 201 -22.09 3.09 8.94
CA TRP A 201 -22.63 2.38 10.08
C TRP A 201 -23.10 3.31 11.19
N SER A 202 -24.26 2.99 11.74
CA SER A 202 -24.73 3.53 13.03
C SER A 202 -23.95 2.90 14.20
N ASP A 203 -24.09 3.49 15.38
CA ASP A 203 -23.49 2.93 16.60
C ASP A 203 -24.01 1.50 16.87
N GLU A 204 -25.26 1.25 16.55
CA GLU A 204 -25.85 -0.09 16.70
C GLU A 204 -25.26 -1.09 15.70
N ASP A 205 -24.98 -0.66 14.47
CA ASP A 205 -24.28 -1.51 13.50
C ASP A 205 -22.87 -1.88 13.97
N VAL A 206 -22.14 -0.93 14.58
CA VAL A 206 -20.83 -1.20 15.19
C VAL A 206 -20.94 -2.27 16.28
N LYS A 207 -21.94 -2.15 17.17
CA LYS A 207 -22.20 -3.11 18.26
C LYS A 207 -22.54 -4.52 17.75
N GLN A 208 -23.18 -4.63 16.60
CA GLN A 208 -23.64 -5.92 16.08
C GLN A 208 -22.67 -6.55 15.08
N LYS A 209 -22.04 -5.75 14.23
CA LYS A 209 -21.34 -6.22 13.01
C LYS A 209 -19.82 -6.14 13.08
N LEU A 210 -19.25 -5.47 14.09
CA LEU A 210 -17.82 -5.28 14.20
C LEU A 210 -17.06 -6.61 14.22
N SER A 211 -16.12 -6.79 13.31
CA SER A 211 -15.33 -8.03 13.22
C SER A 211 -14.00 -7.80 12.51
N ARG A 212 -13.03 -8.71 12.70
CA ARG A 212 -11.77 -8.70 11.92
C ARG A 212 -12.01 -8.82 10.42
N LYS A 213 -13.06 -9.52 10.02
CA LYS A 213 -13.44 -9.70 8.62
C LYS A 213 -13.68 -8.36 7.94
N ILE A 214 -14.38 -7.44 8.60
CA ILE A 214 -14.67 -6.10 8.09
C ILE A 214 -13.37 -5.32 7.79
N PHE A 215 -12.42 -5.31 8.71
CA PHE A 215 -11.13 -4.65 8.49
C PHE A 215 -10.35 -5.28 7.32
N ARG A 216 -10.35 -6.62 7.23
CA ARG A 216 -9.68 -7.35 6.16
C ARG A 216 -10.28 -7.07 4.78
N GLU A 217 -11.59 -7.09 4.67
CA GLU A 217 -12.33 -6.82 3.42
C GLU A 217 -12.16 -5.38 2.94
N ASN A 218 -11.74 -4.47 3.84
CA ASN A 218 -11.49 -3.08 3.54
C ASN A 218 -9.99 -2.70 3.55
N SER A 219 -9.10 -3.67 3.33
CA SER A 219 -7.65 -3.49 3.23
C SER A 219 -6.96 -2.93 4.48
N LEU A 220 -7.63 -2.93 5.64
CA LEU A 220 -7.11 -2.43 6.92
C LEU A 220 -6.53 -3.53 7.83
N ASN A 221 -6.39 -4.75 7.32
CA ASN A 221 -5.84 -5.87 8.09
C ASN A 221 -4.41 -5.59 8.59
N GLY A 222 -3.55 -5.00 7.75
CA GLY A 222 -2.18 -4.65 8.12
C GLY A 222 -2.11 -3.64 9.27
N MET A 223 -3.01 -2.64 9.29
CA MET A 223 -3.15 -1.70 10.40
C MET A 223 -3.60 -2.42 11.69
N LEU A 224 -4.63 -3.25 11.57
CA LEU A 224 -5.19 -3.97 12.71
C LEU A 224 -4.17 -4.91 13.36
N ASP A 225 -3.39 -5.60 12.54
CA ASP A 225 -2.32 -6.50 13.00
C ASP A 225 -1.18 -5.73 13.68
N TYR A 226 -0.66 -4.72 13.00
CA TYR A 226 0.52 -3.98 13.43
C TYR A 226 0.31 -3.18 14.73
N LEU A 227 -0.83 -2.45 14.84
CA LEU A 227 -1.07 -1.55 15.97
C LEU A 227 -1.95 -2.16 17.07
N PHE A 228 -2.89 -3.01 16.69
CA PHE A 228 -3.97 -3.42 17.60
C PHE A 228 -3.99 -4.92 17.91
N ASN A 229 -2.92 -5.65 17.55
CA ASN A 229 -2.87 -7.10 17.80
C ASN A 229 -4.11 -7.85 17.26
N ASN A 230 -4.55 -7.51 16.06
CA ASN A 230 -5.76 -8.08 15.45
C ASN A 230 -7.06 -7.85 16.23
N SER A 231 -7.14 -6.80 17.05
CA SER A 231 -8.32 -6.48 17.86
C SER A 231 -9.15 -5.35 17.25
N PRO A 232 -10.33 -5.62 16.66
CA PRO A 232 -11.28 -4.60 16.22
C PRO A 232 -11.71 -3.66 17.34
N TYR A 233 -11.91 -4.20 18.57
CA TYR A 233 -12.22 -3.39 19.73
C TYR A 233 -11.18 -2.28 19.96
N ARG A 234 -9.88 -2.61 19.93
CA ARG A 234 -8.83 -1.60 20.15
C ARG A 234 -8.77 -0.54 19.06
N ALA A 235 -9.08 -0.90 17.83
CA ALA A 235 -9.16 0.06 16.74
C ALA A 235 -10.35 1.01 16.91
N ILE A 236 -11.51 0.49 17.33
CA ILE A 236 -12.70 1.30 17.67
C ILE A 236 -12.43 2.18 18.89
N GLU A 237 -11.84 1.65 19.95
CA GLU A 237 -11.49 2.43 21.14
C GLU A 237 -10.50 3.57 20.82
N ASN A 238 -9.53 3.31 19.93
CA ASN A 238 -8.62 4.36 19.45
C ASN A 238 -9.35 5.44 18.62
N ALA A 239 -10.35 5.06 17.83
CA ALA A 239 -11.11 5.98 16.99
C ALA A 239 -12.16 6.78 17.78
N TYR A 240 -12.82 6.13 18.73
CA TYR A 240 -13.94 6.67 19.52
C TYR A 240 -13.71 6.38 21.01
N PRO A 241 -12.75 7.06 21.66
CA PRO A 241 -12.39 6.78 23.06
C PRO A 241 -13.60 6.90 24.00
N GLY A 242 -13.87 5.84 24.74
CA GLY A 242 -14.96 5.78 25.74
C GLY A 242 -16.39 5.76 25.19
N LYS A 243 -16.57 5.79 23.86
CA LYS A 243 -17.90 5.80 23.24
C LYS A 243 -18.60 4.46 23.37
N PHE A 244 -17.87 3.35 23.22
CA PHE A 244 -18.40 2.00 23.25
C PHE A 244 -17.88 1.26 24.47
N LYS A 245 -18.76 0.72 25.27
CA LYS A 245 -18.34 -0.17 26.36
C LYS A 245 -17.83 -1.48 25.78
N PRO A 246 -16.75 -2.07 26.34
CA PRO A 246 -16.16 -3.29 25.80
C PRO A 246 -17.17 -4.43 25.58
N TRP A 247 -18.06 -4.61 26.55
CA TRP A 247 -19.06 -5.68 26.53
C TRP A 247 -20.23 -5.45 25.56
N GLU A 248 -20.35 -4.26 24.99
CA GLU A 248 -21.33 -4.00 23.94
C GLU A 248 -20.85 -4.50 22.57
N LEU A 249 -19.56 -4.82 22.43
CA LEU A 249 -18.96 -5.17 21.15
C LEU A 249 -18.78 -6.69 20.98
N PRO A 250 -18.87 -7.24 19.74
CA PRO A 250 -18.89 -8.68 19.50
C PRO A 250 -17.58 -9.40 19.80
N SER A 251 -16.46 -8.70 19.87
CA SER A 251 -15.14 -9.32 20.02
C SER A 251 -14.23 -8.49 20.89
N VAL A 252 -14.17 -8.83 22.17
CA VAL A 252 -13.41 -8.13 23.20
C VAL A 252 -12.16 -8.92 23.58
N PRO A 253 -10.98 -8.30 23.70
CA PRO A 253 -9.79 -8.97 24.20
C PRO A 253 -9.97 -9.46 25.64
N LYS A 254 -9.61 -10.72 25.93
CA LYS A 254 -9.74 -11.30 27.29
C LYS A 254 -9.08 -10.45 28.38
N LYS A 255 -7.95 -9.79 28.06
CA LYS A 255 -7.19 -8.97 29.02
C LYS A 255 -7.89 -7.70 29.51
N ILE A 256 -9.05 -7.34 28.95
CA ILE A 256 -9.81 -6.20 29.43
C ILE A 256 -10.58 -6.53 30.71
N TRP A 257 -10.84 -7.79 30.92
CA TRP A 257 -11.60 -8.26 32.04
C TRP A 257 -10.78 -8.24 33.34
N ASN A 258 -11.26 -7.50 34.30
CA ASN A 258 -10.88 -7.52 35.71
C ASN A 258 -12.15 -7.43 36.55
N VAL A 259 -12.03 -7.47 37.85
CA VAL A 259 -13.21 -7.47 38.77
C VAL A 259 -14.05 -6.21 38.57
N GLU A 260 -13.43 -5.06 38.34
CA GLU A 260 -14.13 -3.79 38.14
C GLU A 260 -14.94 -3.76 36.84
N THR A 261 -14.28 -4.07 35.70
CA THR A 261 -14.96 -4.12 34.40
C THR A 261 -16.03 -5.21 34.33
N ALA A 262 -15.86 -6.31 35.07
CA ALA A 262 -16.87 -7.34 35.16
C ALA A 262 -18.10 -6.87 35.97
N ARG A 263 -17.85 -6.12 37.05
CA ARG A 263 -18.92 -5.50 37.86
C ARG A 263 -19.73 -4.51 37.01
N GLU A 264 -19.04 -3.60 36.31
CA GLU A 264 -19.69 -2.63 35.41
C GLU A 264 -20.51 -3.32 34.32
N ALA A 265 -19.94 -4.35 33.68
CA ALA A 265 -20.64 -5.11 32.63
C ALA A 265 -21.88 -5.83 33.15
N THR A 266 -21.83 -6.34 34.38
CA THR A 266 -22.97 -7.03 35.00
C THR A 266 -24.07 -6.03 35.37
N ILE A 267 -23.72 -4.87 35.96
CA ILE A 267 -24.66 -3.80 36.27
C ILE A 267 -25.33 -3.30 34.99
N TRP A 268 -24.53 -3.00 33.94
CA TRP A 268 -25.06 -2.60 32.64
C TRP A 268 -26.00 -3.64 32.04
N LEU A 269 -25.66 -4.93 32.12
CA LEU A 269 -26.52 -6.00 31.63
C LEU A 269 -27.89 -5.97 32.32
N ILE A 270 -27.91 -5.86 33.64
CA ILE A 270 -29.13 -5.96 34.46
C ILE A 270 -29.95 -4.67 34.36
N GLU A 271 -29.33 -3.51 34.62
CA GLU A 271 -30.04 -2.23 34.74
C GLU A 271 -30.35 -1.57 33.40
N GLU A 272 -29.38 -1.56 32.49
CA GLU A 272 -29.54 -0.82 31.25
C GLU A 272 -30.09 -1.69 30.11
N LYS A 273 -29.58 -2.91 29.94
CA LYS A 273 -29.93 -3.77 28.80
C LYS A 273 -31.23 -4.56 29.06
N LEU A 274 -31.30 -5.26 30.17
CA LEU A 274 -32.46 -6.10 30.53
C LEU A 274 -33.53 -5.33 31.28
N LYS A 275 -33.15 -4.24 31.94
CA LYS A 275 -34.03 -3.40 32.77
C LYS A 275 -34.81 -4.22 33.83
N TRP A 276 -34.09 -5.15 34.47
CA TRP A 276 -34.63 -6.06 35.44
C TRP A 276 -34.79 -5.41 36.82
N SER A 277 -35.90 -5.72 37.48
CA SER A 277 -36.09 -5.44 38.92
C SER A 277 -35.25 -6.41 39.77
N ASP A 278 -35.15 -6.13 41.06
CA ASP A 278 -34.47 -7.02 42.02
C ASP A 278 -35.11 -8.42 42.09
N GLU A 279 -36.42 -8.49 41.93
CA GLU A 279 -37.16 -9.73 41.84
C GLU A 279 -36.81 -10.51 40.58
N ASP A 280 -36.78 -9.81 39.43
CA ASP A 280 -36.35 -10.41 38.15
C ASP A 280 -34.94 -10.97 38.24
N VAL A 281 -34.02 -10.24 38.88
CA VAL A 281 -32.62 -10.70 39.05
C VAL A 281 -32.59 -12.02 39.82
N LYS A 282 -33.32 -12.12 40.93
CA LYS A 282 -33.36 -13.33 41.75
C LYS A 282 -33.97 -14.53 41.03
N GLU A 283 -34.99 -14.28 40.20
CA GLU A 283 -35.72 -15.34 39.52
C GLU A 283 -35.10 -15.76 38.20
N LYS A 284 -34.53 -14.80 37.43
CA LYS A 284 -34.18 -14.99 36.03
C LYS A 284 -32.66 -14.99 35.74
N LEU A 285 -31.82 -14.43 36.64
CA LEU A 285 -30.40 -14.34 36.38
C LEU A 285 -29.74 -15.72 36.48
N THR A 286 -29.19 -16.18 35.38
CA THR A 286 -28.52 -17.48 35.26
C THR A 286 -27.24 -17.35 34.47
N LEU A 287 -26.41 -18.38 34.44
CA LEU A 287 -25.24 -18.43 33.54
C LEU A 287 -25.64 -18.29 32.05
N ASN A 288 -26.82 -18.77 31.68
CA ASN A 288 -27.35 -18.64 30.34
C ASN A 288 -27.61 -17.16 29.97
N THR A 289 -28.05 -16.35 30.94
CA THR A 289 -28.19 -14.89 30.74
C THR A 289 -26.89 -14.24 30.31
N PHE A 290 -25.78 -14.58 30.96
CA PHE A 290 -24.43 -14.08 30.52
C PHE A 290 -24.01 -14.61 29.15
N LYS A 291 -24.33 -15.89 28.87
CA LYS A 291 -24.02 -16.52 27.58
C LYS A 291 -24.77 -15.86 26.44
N GLU A 292 -26.05 -15.65 26.56
CA GLU A 292 -26.91 -15.01 25.55
C GLU A 292 -26.54 -13.54 25.31
N ASN A 293 -25.93 -12.90 26.30
CA ASN A 293 -25.47 -11.52 26.23
C ASN A 293 -23.95 -11.38 25.97
N SER A 294 -23.31 -12.44 25.47
CA SER A 294 -21.88 -12.45 25.06
C SER A 294 -20.88 -12.21 26.20
N LEU A 295 -21.29 -12.33 27.46
CA LEU A 295 -20.46 -12.13 28.66
C LEU A 295 -19.83 -13.42 29.21
N MET A 296 -20.04 -14.55 28.54
CA MET A 296 -19.49 -15.83 29.03
C MET A 296 -17.95 -15.86 29.03
N SER A 297 -17.31 -15.12 28.09
CA SER A 297 -15.86 -14.99 28.07
C SER A 297 -15.29 -14.26 29.29
N MET A 298 -16.02 -13.31 29.84
CA MET A 298 -15.72 -12.61 31.08
C MET A 298 -15.71 -13.58 32.27
N LEU A 299 -16.80 -14.35 32.42
CA LEU A 299 -16.91 -15.33 33.49
C LEU A 299 -15.79 -16.38 33.39
N ASN A 300 -15.55 -16.93 32.23
CA ASN A 300 -14.50 -17.93 32.06
C ASN A 300 -13.09 -17.38 32.33
N TYR A 301 -12.82 -16.11 31.99
CA TYR A 301 -11.52 -15.52 32.21
C TYR A 301 -11.21 -15.14 33.66
N LEU A 302 -12.18 -14.55 34.34
CA LEU A 302 -11.99 -14.04 35.70
C LEU A 302 -12.24 -15.09 36.78
N PHE A 303 -13.24 -15.90 36.53
CA PHE A 303 -13.73 -16.80 37.58
C PHE A 303 -13.30 -18.22 37.33
N ASN A 304 -12.38 -18.41 36.32
CA ASN A 304 -11.80 -19.69 35.89
C ASN A 304 -12.60 -20.80 36.56
N ILE A 305 -13.85 -21.11 36.07
CA ILE A 305 -14.85 -21.89 36.77
C ILE A 305 -14.22 -23.21 37.18
N ASP A 306 -13.38 -23.12 38.23
CA ASP A 306 -12.78 -24.25 38.92
C ASP A 306 -13.93 -24.94 39.66
N PRO A 307 -14.15 -26.22 39.34
CA PRO A 307 -15.20 -26.99 40.04
C PRO A 307 -15.05 -26.97 41.54
N HIS A 308 -13.89 -26.59 42.07
CA HIS A 308 -13.59 -26.72 43.49
C HIS A 308 -13.58 -25.43 44.33
N GLN A 309 -13.67 -24.26 43.67
CA GLN A 309 -13.70 -22.98 44.40
C GLN A 309 -14.79 -22.03 43.88
N PRO A 310 -15.80 -21.69 44.67
CA PRO A 310 -16.77 -20.66 44.31
C PRO A 310 -16.11 -19.29 44.30
N VAL A 311 -16.43 -18.47 43.28
CA VAL A 311 -15.96 -17.08 43.20
C VAL A 311 -17.13 -16.15 43.47
N GLU A 312 -16.93 -15.20 44.37
CA GLU A 312 -17.94 -14.23 44.76
C GLU A 312 -17.73 -12.88 44.07
N MET A 313 -18.82 -12.30 43.58
CA MET A 313 -18.85 -10.94 43.06
C MET A 313 -19.91 -10.14 43.82
N HIS A 314 -19.44 -9.10 44.53
CA HIS A 314 -20.34 -8.18 45.22
C HIS A 314 -20.74 -7.06 44.28
N LEU A 315 -22.04 -6.85 44.10
CA LEU A 315 -22.63 -5.86 43.21
C LEU A 315 -23.61 -4.99 43.98
N LYS A 316 -23.68 -3.71 43.62
CA LYS A 316 -24.75 -2.83 44.02
C LYS A 316 -25.66 -2.59 42.83
N ILE A 317 -26.82 -3.18 42.80
CA ILE A 317 -27.81 -3.13 41.73
C ILE A 317 -29.09 -2.53 42.30
N ASN A 318 -29.66 -1.54 41.63
CA ASN A 318 -30.87 -0.85 42.06
C ASN A 318 -30.82 -0.42 43.54
N SER A 319 -29.65 0.03 44.02
CA SER A 319 -29.41 0.44 45.42
C SER A 319 -29.33 -0.71 46.44
N LYS A 320 -29.43 -1.95 46.03
CA LYS A 320 -29.27 -3.13 46.90
C LYS A 320 -27.93 -3.79 46.71
N ASP A 321 -27.35 -4.29 47.79
CA ASP A 321 -26.16 -5.09 47.78
C ASP A 321 -26.50 -6.53 47.45
N LEU A 322 -25.99 -7.04 46.35
CA LEU A 322 -26.15 -8.42 45.89
C LEU A 322 -24.82 -9.12 45.82
N THR A 323 -24.76 -10.36 46.22
CA THR A 323 -23.60 -11.20 46.05
C THR A 323 -23.89 -12.30 45.05
N LEU A 324 -23.20 -12.28 43.92
CA LEU A 324 -23.22 -13.35 42.93
C LEU A 324 -22.12 -14.36 43.25
N ILE A 325 -22.47 -15.61 43.44
CA ILE A 325 -21.55 -16.72 43.70
C ILE A 325 -21.58 -17.65 42.50
N PHE A 326 -20.44 -17.75 41.80
CA PHE A 326 -20.24 -18.66 40.67
C PHE A 326 -19.60 -19.95 41.18
N ASN A 327 -20.31 -21.06 41.08
CA ASN A 327 -19.85 -22.37 41.52
C ASN A 327 -20.32 -23.47 40.55
N ASN A 328 -19.40 -24.24 39.97
CA ASN A 328 -19.72 -25.43 39.17
C ASN A 328 -20.83 -25.23 38.12
N ASN A 329 -20.72 -24.23 37.25
CA ASN A 329 -21.77 -23.89 36.29
C ASN A 329 -23.12 -23.47 36.92
N ASN A 330 -23.14 -23.19 38.21
CA ASN A 330 -24.27 -22.64 38.91
C ASN A 330 -23.98 -21.20 39.33
N LEU A 331 -25.02 -20.38 39.26
CA LEU A 331 -25.02 -19.02 39.79
C LEU A 331 -25.96 -18.99 40.98
N ILE A 332 -25.44 -18.58 42.12
CA ILE A 332 -26.23 -18.38 43.36
C ILE A 332 -26.23 -16.88 43.65
N ILE A 333 -27.41 -16.33 43.95
CA ILE A 333 -27.62 -14.92 44.29
C ILE A 333 -27.97 -14.84 45.75
N LYS A 334 -27.22 -14.05 46.54
CA LYS A 334 -27.49 -13.76 47.95
C LYS A 334 -27.79 -12.29 48.16
#